data_5dc3f578ce135ddbe211ce9923eb3d76
#
_entry.id   5dc3f578ce135ddbe211ce9923eb3d76
#
_cell.length_a   1.000
_cell.length_b   1.000
_cell.length_c   1.000
_cell.angle_alpha   90.00
_cell.angle_beta   90.00
_cell.angle_gamma   90.00
#
_symmetry.space_group_name_H-M   'P 1'
#
loop_
_entity.id
_entity.type
_entity.pdbx_description
1 polymer ?
#
loop_
_entity_poly.entity_id
_entity_poly.type
_entity_poly.pdbx_seq_one_letter_code
_entity_poly.pdbx_strand_id
1 'polypeptide(L)'
;MNRILMLCLAFLAIGQTHAQTKTAAMDVAYRRSSLYKMMIDDPSRQYADVIKNSFVQGPNQDKFNEHNLVIRTIPATDAKDESANIIAFIEANNIARDIVAKWFDRSPKGGFDMKLIQTRGSYDASDLDISKAKMSKRGTAMLADAGEDLIKNTFILVNDFKYVSKEEVAEKTKMALGGLSKIGGSLGVSSSLTGASSEALTVAGKGYVVKTTAHLFRLVWNEETAAIFYNDYWADDATITPERKKAFEDSKIFKLEYVGSDVSWADVQSSSFTQKTNEQLIERATNKAVDAVIVKLQKEHDEFKTKTPLFSGEPITAKIGMKEGLTDKSKFDVMEQQQDADGKIQYVSVGSVKVDDSFPIWDNRYGAQDENPDSKIDRTYFKKVSGKDFYRGMLIVQKKGK
;
A
#
# COMPACT_ATOMS: atom_id res chain seq x y z
N MET A 1 -53.73 12.49 30.05
CA MET A 1 -52.44 13.21 30.16
C MET A 1 -51.23 12.32 29.95
N ASN A 2 -51.32 11.18 29.24
CA ASN A 2 -50.26 10.18 29.14
C ASN A 2 -49.89 9.75 27.71
N ARG A 3 -50.24 10.52 26.66
CA ARG A 3 -49.92 10.18 25.27
C ARG A 3 -48.89 11.10 24.58
N ILE A 4 -48.50 12.18 25.21
CA ILE A 4 -47.54 13.18 24.64
C ILE A 4 -46.11 12.92 25.12
N LEU A 5 -45.90 12.17 26.20
CA LEU A 5 -44.56 11.89 26.74
C LEU A 5 -43.82 10.74 26.01
N MET A 6 -44.52 9.93 25.23
CA MET A 6 -43.87 8.82 24.47
C MET A 6 -43.33 9.21 23.10
N LEU A 7 -43.73 10.35 22.55
CA LEU A 7 -43.22 10.80 21.26
C LEU A 7 -41.87 11.53 21.31
N CYS A 8 -41.48 12.06 22.46
CA CYS A 8 -40.20 12.78 22.63
C CYS A 8 -38.99 11.84 22.83
N LEU A 9 -39.20 10.61 23.29
CA LEU A 9 -38.10 9.63 23.50
C LEU A 9 -37.69 8.88 22.24
N ALA A 10 -38.54 8.85 21.19
CA ALA A 10 -38.22 8.20 19.92
C ALA A 10 -37.32 9.06 19.01
N PHE A 11 -37.28 10.38 19.19
CA PHE A 11 -36.46 11.28 18.38
C PHE A 11 -35.00 11.40 18.85
N LEU A 12 -34.68 11.04 20.08
CA LEU A 12 -33.32 11.07 20.62
C LEU A 12 -32.46 9.87 20.26
N ALA A 13 -33.07 8.75 19.83
CA ALA A 13 -32.35 7.54 19.45
C ALA A 13 -31.86 7.53 17.99
N ILE A 14 -32.44 8.37 17.11
CA ILE A 14 -32.08 8.41 15.69
C ILE A 14 -30.85 9.31 15.41
N GLY A 15 -30.55 10.22 16.31
CA GLY A 15 -29.40 11.16 16.16
C GLY A 15 -28.01 10.55 16.42
N GLN A 16 -27.93 9.43 17.15
CA GLN A 16 -26.62 8.85 17.54
C GLN A 16 -26.06 7.83 16.53
N THR A 17 -26.93 7.22 15.70
CA THR A 17 -26.46 6.22 14.73
C THR A 17 -25.81 6.82 13.49
N HIS A 18 -26.13 8.07 13.11
CA HIS A 18 -25.55 8.70 11.93
C HIS A 18 -24.14 9.28 12.14
N ALA A 19 -23.78 9.63 13.39
CA ALA A 19 -22.44 10.15 13.69
C ALA A 19 -21.38 9.04 13.72
N GLN A 20 -21.73 7.84 14.22
CA GLN A 20 -20.80 6.71 14.29
C GLN A 20 -20.50 6.10 12.91
N THR A 21 -21.47 6.07 11.99
CA THR A 21 -21.28 5.49 10.65
C THR A 21 -20.41 6.39 9.75
N LYS A 22 -20.54 7.72 9.88
CA LYS A 22 -19.68 8.67 9.15
C LYS A 22 -18.22 8.65 9.65
N THR A 23 -18.01 8.44 10.93
CA THR A 23 -16.69 8.39 11.56
C THR A 23 -15.88 7.19 11.10
N ALA A 24 -16.50 6.00 11.00
CA ALA A 24 -15.85 4.77 10.56
C ALA A 24 -15.47 4.82 9.07
N ALA A 25 -16.29 5.42 8.21
CA ALA A 25 -16.03 5.52 6.77
C ALA A 25 -14.82 6.41 6.45
N MET A 26 -14.60 7.51 7.19
CA MET A 26 -13.45 8.41 6.98
C MET A 26 -12.11 7.78 7.35
N ASP A 27 -12.08 6.88 8.34
CA ASP A 27 -10.82 6.27 8.79
C ASP A 27 -10.23 5.26 7.80
N VAL A 28 -11.05 4.71 6.91
CA VAL A 28 -10.64 3.67 5.95
C VAL A 28 -10.31 4.28 4.57
N ALA A 29 -10.78 5.48 4.28
CA ALA A 29 -10.82 6.01 2.93
C ALA A 29 -9.58 6.83 2.52
N TYR A 30 -8.76 7.29 3.47
CA TYR A 30 -7.61 8.14 3.14
C TYR A 30 -6.48 7.35 2.51
N ARG A 31 -6.31 7.48 1.20
CA ARG A 31 -5.30 6.78 0.40
C ARG A 31 -4.78 7.70 -0.71
N ARG A 32 -3.59 8.26 -0.53
CA ARG A 32 -2.98 9.19 -1.50
C ARG A 32 -2.23 8.53 -2.64
N SER A 33 -2.00 7.23 -2.56
CA SER A 33 -1.27 6.49 -3.57
C SER A 33 -2.09 5.30 -4.04
N SER A 34 -1.88 4.90 -5.27
CA SER A 34 -2.48 3.72 -5.89
C SER A 34 -1.40 2.68 -6.12
N LEU A 35 -1.73 1.42 -5.92
CA LEU A 35 -0.80 0.31 -6.07
C LEU A 35 -1.35 -0.74 -7.00
N TYR A 36 -0.53 -1.11 -8.00
CA TYR A 36 -0.70 -2.27 -8.84
C TYR A 36 0.36 -3.30 -8.47
N LYS A 37 -0.07 -4.49 -8.02
CA LYS A 37 0.84 -5.56 -7.59
C LYS A 37 0.97 -6.60 -8.70
N MET A 38 2.21 -6.93 -9.06
CA MET A 38 2.58 -8.01 -9.99
C MET A 38 3.62 -8.93 -9.33
N MET A 39 3.76 -10.13 -9.86
CA MET A 39 4.81 -11.05 -9.44
C MET A 39 5.48 -11.72 -10.63
N ILE A 40 6.73 -12.13 -10.45
CA ILE A 40 7.42 -13.05 -11.37
C ILE A 40 6.82 -14.44 -11.17
N ASP A 41 6.33 -15.05 -12.23
CA ASP A 41 5.77 -16.39 -12.27
C ASP A 41 6.79 -17.35 -12.84
N ASP A 42 7.35 -18.20 -11.99
CA ASP A 42 8.32 -19.23 -12.36
C ASP A 42 7.75 -20.61 -12.00
N PRO A 43 7.13 -21.31 -12.95
CA PRO A 43 6.50 -22.61 -12.70
C PRO A 43 7.50 -23.71 -12.26
N SER A 44 8.80 -23.50 -12.45
CA SER A 44 9.82 -24.46 -12.02
C SER A 44 10.07 -24.45 -10.52
N ARG A 45 9.63 -23.39 -9.82
CA ARG A 45 9.83 -23.25 -8.37
C ARG A 45 8.86 -24.09 -7.57
N GLN A 46 9.33 -24.54 -6.42
CA GLN A 46 8.49 -25.26 -5.47
C GLN A 46 7.31 -24.37 -5.02
N TYR A 47 6.11 -24.91 -4.97
CA TYR A 47 4.86 -24.22 -4.60
C TYR A 47 4.43 -23.07 -5.52
N ALA A 48 4.92 -23.01 -6.76
CA ALA A 48 4.64 -21.89 -7.67
C ALA A 48 3.14 -21.55 -7.77
N ASP A 49 2.28 -22.55 -7.97
CA ASP A 49 0.83 -22.35 -8.10
C ASP A 49 0.19 -21.82 -6.80
N VAL A 50 0.60 -22.35 -5.64
CA VAL A 50 0.07 -21.90 -4.34
C VAL A 50 0.49 -20.47 -4.07
N ILE A 51 1.76 -20.12 -4.35
CA ILE A 51 2.30 -18.76 -4.21
C ILE A 51 1.54 -17.79 -5.11
N LYS A 52 1.40 -18.16 -6.40
CA LYS A 52 0.68 -17.35 -7.39
C LYS A 52 -0.77 -17.10 -6.96
N ASN A 53 -1.50 -18.14 -6.58
CA ASN A 53 -2.88 -18.02 -6.12
C ASN A 53 -2.96 -17.14 -4.87
N SER A 54 -2.10 -17.36 -3.89
CA SER A 54 -2.04 -16.57 -2.65
C SER A 54 -1.74 -15.09 -2.92
N PHE A 55 -0.84 -14.80 -3.88
CA PHE A 55 -0.51 -13.44 -4.26
C PHE A 55 -1.64 -12.74 -5.01
N VAL A 56 -2.23 -13.41 -6.00
CA VAL A 56 -3.28 -12.84 -6.86
C VAL A 56 -4.57 -12.58 -6.06
N GLN A 57 -4.94 -13.52 -5.19
CA GLN A 57 -6.14 -13.44 -4.35
C GLN A 57 -5.91 -12.75 -3.00
N GLY A 58 -4.65 -12.52 -2.65
CA GLY A 58 -4.28 -11.89 -1.38
C GLY A 58 -4.84 -10.48 -1.22
N PRO A 59 -5.00 -10.00 0.01
CA PRO A 59 -5.63 -8.73 0.32
C PRO A 59 -4.87 -7.56 -0.33
N ASN A 60 -5.60 -6.49 -0.63
CA ASN A 60 -5.00 -5.24 -1.04
C ASN A 60 -4.33 -4.55 0.14
N GLN A 61 -3.35 -3.71 -0.16
CA GLN A 61 -2.62 -2.96 0.86
C GLN A 61 -3.47 -1.80 1.38
N ASP A 62 -3.76 -1.77 2.67
CA ASP A 62 -4.74 -0.86 3.30
C ASP A 62 -4.46 0.62 3.07
N LYS A 63 -3.18 1.00 2.89
CA LYS A 63 -2.74 2.38 2.71
C LYS A 63 -2.72 2.83 1.24
N PHE A 64 -3.11 1.95 0.32
CA PHE A 64 -3.12 2.23 -1.11
C PHE A 64 -4.51 2.02 -1.70
N ASN A 65 -4.85 2.82 -2.72
CA ASN A 65 -5.94 2.48 -3.61
C ASN A 65 -5.54 1.27 -4.47
N GLU A 66 -6.43 0.33 -4.62
CA GLU A 66 -6.21 -0.77 -5.53
C GLU A 66 -6.24 -0.27 -6.99
N HIS A 67 -5.15 -0.54 -7.72
CA HIS A 67 -5.07 -0.24 -9.15
C HIS A 67 -4.62 -1.45 -9.98
N ASN A 68 -4.92 -2.67 -9.51
CA ASN A 68 -4.54 -3.89 -10.21
C ASN A 68 -5.24 -3.99 -11.57
N LEU A 69 -4.48 -4.30 -12.60
CA LEU A 69 -4.98 -4.70 -13.91
C LEU A 69 -5.23 -6.21 -13.96
N VAL A 70 -5.69 -6.71 -15.10
CA VAL A 70 -5.92 -8.15 -15.33
C VAL A 70 -4.59 -8.93 -15.29
N ILE A 71 -3.54 -8.39 -15.91
CA ILE A 71 -2.20 -9.03 -15.94
C ILE A 71 -1.56 -8.88 -14.56
N ARG A 72 -1.41 -9.98 -13.83
CA ARG A 72 -0.87 -9.98 -12.46
C ARG A 72 0.48 -10.69 -12.37
N THR A 73 0.90 -11.37 -13.43
CA THR A 73 2.12 -12.17 -13.46
C THR A 73 2.98 -11.83 -14.66
N ILE A 74 4.29 -11.89 -14.47
CA ILE A 74 5.31 -11.75 -15.50
C ILE A 74 6.03 -13.10 -15.59
N PRO A 75 6.10 -13.74 -16.76
CA PRO A 75 6.85 -14.98 -16.90
C PRO A 75 8.32 -14.79 -16.51
N ALA A 76 8.85 -15.72 -15.71
CA ALA A 76 10.28 -15.75 -15.43
C ALA A 76 11.07 -16.01 -16.72
N THR A 77 12.27 -15.45 -16.79
CA THR A 77 13.21 -15.67 -17.92
C THR A 77 14.60 -15.97 -17.36
N ASP A 78 15.44 -16.54 -18.20
CA ASP A 78 16.85 -16.81 -17.85
C ASP A 78 17.75 -15.56 -17.95
N ALA A 79 17.16 -14.39 -18.18
CA ALA A 79 17.93 -13.15 -18.29
C ALA A 79 18.62 -12.80 -16.97
N LYS A 80 19.89 -12.38 -17.07
CA LYS A 80 20.70 -12.00 -15.92
C LYS A 80 20.19 -10.72 -15.24
N ASP A 81 19.56 -9.83 -16.01
CA ASP A 81 18.99 -8.57 -15.51
C ASP A 81 17.46 -8.69 -15.42
N GLU A 82 16.98 -8.96 -14.23
CA GLU A 82 15.56 -9.10 -13.93
C GLU A 82 14.81 -7.77 -14.14
N SER A 83 15.44 -6.63 -13.83
CA SER A 83 14.79 -5.34 -14.00
C SER A 83 14.56 -4.98 -15.46
N ALA A 84 15.54 -5.26 -16.33
CA ALA A 84 15.41 -5.05 -17.76
C ALA A 84 14.29 -5.93 -18.37
N ASN A 85 14.18 -7.15 -17.89
CA ASN A 85 13.11 -8.07 -18.28
C ASN A 85 11.72 -7.57 -17.89
N ILE A 86 11.58 -7.08 -16.66
CA ILE A 86 10.34 -6.50 -16.17
C ILE A 86 9.96 -5.28 -17.02
N ILE A 87 10.90 -4.40 -17.32
CA ILE A 87 10.68 -3.21 -18.16
C ILE A 87 10.21 -3.63 -19.56
N ALA A 88 10.91 -4.57 -20.19
CA ALA A 88 10.53 -5.06 -21.51
C ALA A 88 9.11 -5.65 -21.53
N PHE A 89 8.75 -6.42 -20.51
CA PHE A 89 7.39 -6.97 -20.36
C PHE A 89 6.34 -5.87 -20.21
N ILE A 90 6.60 -4.88 -19.35
CA ILE A 90 5.72 -3.75 -19.10
C ILE A 90 5.45 -2.95 -20.38
N GLU A 91 6.50 -2.70 -21.16
CA GLU A 91 6.40 -1.97 -22.43
C GLU A 91 5.67 -2.78 -23.51
N ALA A 92 6.01 -4.05 -23.67
CA ALA A 92 5.38 -4.94 -24.64
C ALA A 92 3.86 -5.10 -24.42
N ASN A 93 3.43 -5.10 -23.14
CA ASN A 93 2.04 -5.24 -22.75
C ASN A 93 1.32 -3.90 -22.55
N ASN A 94 1.95 -2.78 -22.85
CA ASN A 94 1.38 -1.41 -22.71
C ASN A 94 0.80 -1.13 -21.30
N ILE A 95 1.41 -1.65 -20.27
CA ILE A 95 0.91 -1.58 -18.88
C ILE A 95 0.68 -0.13 -18.44
N ALA A 96 1.60 0.80 -18.78
CA ALA A 96 1.44 2.21 -18.43
C ALA A 96 0.18 2.84 -19.04
N ARG A 97 -0.11 2.54 -20.32
CA ARG A 97 -1.33 2.98 -21.00
C ARG A 97 -2.58 2.42 -20.31
N ASP A 98 -2.56 1.16 -19.96
CA ASP A 98 -3.72 0.49 -19.38
C ASP A 98 -3.98 0.95 -17.93
N ILE A 99 -2.94 1.38 -17.19
CA ILE A 99 -3.08 2.08 -15.91
C ILE A 99 -3.83 3.41 -16.11
N VAL A 100 -3.45 4.19 -17.12
CA VAL A 100 -4.15 5.44 -17.45
C VAL A 100 -5.58 5.15 -17.89
N ALA A 101 -5.80 4.14 -18.74
CA ALA A 101 -7.16 3.72 -19.14
C ALA A 101 -8.04 3.39 -17.92
N LYS A 102 -7.49 2.71 -16.91
CA LYS A 102 -8.22 2.41 -15.66
C LYS A 102 -8.50 3.68 -14.85
N TRP A 103 -7.58 4.63 -14.77
CA TRP A 103 -7.81 5.90 -14.08
C TRP A 103 -9.01 6.66 -14.63
N PHE A 104 -9.17 6.65 -15.95
CA PHE A 104 -10.24 7.33 -16.66
C PHE A 104 -11.40 6.39 -17.03
N ASP A 105 -11.54 5.27 -16.32
CA ASP A 105 -12.65 4.29 -16.44
C ASP A 105 -13.03 4.02 -17.92
N ARG A 106 -12.01 3.72 -18.74
CA ARG A 106 -12.14 3.54 -20.18
C ARG A 106 -13.14 2.45 -20.52
N SER A 107 -14.18 2.81 -21.24
CA SER A 107 -15.25 1.89 -21.62
C SER A 107 -14.80 0.92 -22.75
N PRO A 108 -15.56 -0.16 -22.99
CA PRO A 108 -15.35 -1.02 -24.16
C PRO A 108 -15.53 -0.31 -25.51
N LYS A 109 -16.31 0.77 -25.55
CA LYS A 109 -16.44 1.60 -26.76
C LYS A 109 -15.18 2.43 -27.02
N GLY A 110 -14.41 2.72 -25.98
CA GLY A 110 -13.18 3.47 -26.03
C GLY A 110 -13.25 4.86 -25.41
N GLY A 111 -14.42 5.29 -24.94
CA GLY A 111 -14.60 6.56 -24.25
C GLY A 111 -14.08 6.52 -22.83
N PHE A 112 -13.86 7.68 -22.23
CA PHE A 112 -13.34 7.90 -20.90
C PHE A 112 -14.35 8.60 -20.01
N ASP A 113 -14.23 8.45 -18.68
CA ASP A 113 -14.94 9.26 -17.71
C ASP A 113 -14.09 9.60 -16.48
N MET A 114 -14.58 10.50 -15.64
CA MET A 114 -13.85 11.02 -14.47
C MET A 114 -14.31 10.42 -13.15
N LYS A 115 -15.17 9.39 -13.14
CA LYS A 115 -15.79 8.88 -11.92
C LYS A 115 -14.78 8.36 -10.91
N LEU A 116 -13.80 7.57 -11.37
CA LEU A 116 -12.77 7.01 -10.49
C LEU A 116 -11.90 8.12 -9.89
N ILE A 117 -11.53 9.11 -10.71
CA ILE A 117 -10.74 10.28 -10.28
C ILE A 117 -11.50 11.08 -9.24
N GLN A 118 -12.78 11.41 -9.50
CA GLN A 118 -13.64 12.11 -8.55
C GLN A 118 -13.82 11.33 -7.24
N THR A 119 -14.03 10.02 -7.33
CA THR A 119 -14.17 9.15 -6.17
C THR A 119 -12.90 9.17 -5.31
N ARG A 120 -11.74 8.99 -5.92
CA ARG A 120 -10.45 8.99 -5.20
C ARG A 120 -10.11 10.39 -4.67
N GLY A 121 -10.37 11.44 -5.43
CA GLY A 121 -10.21 12.83 -4.98
C GLY A 121 -11.08 13.15 -3.76
N SER A 122 -12.32 12.64 -3.73
CA SER A 122 -13.22 12.81 -2.59
C SER A 122 -12.71 12.09 -1.32
N TYR A 123 -12.03 10.97 -1.47
CA TYR A 123 -11.43 10.25 -0.33
C TYR A 123 -10.15 10.92 0.18
N ASP A 124 -9.43 11.62 -0.69
CA ASP A 124 -8.22 12.33 -0.31
C ASP A 124 -8.52 13.73 0.29
N ALA A 125 -9.70 14.28 0.00
CA ALA A 125 -10.13 15.57 0.51
C ALA A 125 -10.43 15.52 2.01
N SER A 126 -9.93 16.50 2.76
CA SER A 126 -10.34 16.70 4.14
C SER A 126 -11.80 17.18 4.22
N ASP A 127 -12.43 17.08 5.39
CA ASP A 127 -13.78 17.65 5.61
C ASP A 127 -13.85 19.13 5.26
N LEU A 128 -12.75 19.85 5.47
CA LEU A 128 -12.63 21.27 5.11
C LEU A 128 -12.64 21.46 3.59
N ASP A 129 -11.95 20.59 2.83
CA ASP A 129 -11.92 20.66 1.36
C ASP A 129 -13.27 20.32 0.77
N ILE A 130 -13.95 19.31 1.30
CA ILE A 130 -15.31 18.96 0.92
C ILE A 130 -16.27 20.13 1.19
N SER A 131 -16.13 20.79 2.35
CA SER A 131 -16.93 21.96 2.70
C SER A 131 -16.65 23.14 1.75
N LYS A 132 -15.39 23.44 1.47
CA LYS A 132 -15.00 24.48 0.50
C LYS A 132 -15.50 24.17 -0.91
N ALA A 133 -15.39 22.93 -1.35
CA ALA A 133 -15.88 22.49 -2.65
C ALA A 133 -17.39 22.73 -2.77
N LYS A 134 -18.17 22.37 -1.74
CA LYS A 134 -19.63 22.61 -1.72
C LYS A 134 -20.02 24.08 -1.79
N MET A 135 -19.18 24.98 -1.27
CA MET A 135 -19.41 26.42 -1.28
C MET A 135 -18.84 27.13 -2.52
N SER A 136 -18.02 26.46 -3.29
CA SER A 136 -17.38 27.05 -4.48
C SER A 136 -18.30 26.99 -5.71
N LYS A 137 -18.10 27.94 -6.66
CA LYS A 137 -18.81 27.90 -7.95
C LYS A 137 -18.46 26.67 -8.80
N ARG A 138 -17.27 26.07 -8.59
CA ARG A 138 -16.81 24.86 -9.27
C ARG A 138 -17.39 23.59 -8.63
N GLY A 139 -17.91 23.70 -7.38
CA GLY A 139 -18.52 22.56 -6.69
C GLY A 139 -17.58 21.34 -6.59
N THR A 140 -18.13 20.16 -6.87
CA THR A 140 -17.39 18.90 -6.82
C THR A 140 -16.28 18.76 -7.88
N ALA A 141 -16.21 19.63 -8.88
CA ALA A 141 -15.12 19.61 -9.86
C ALA A 141 -13.75 19.88 -9.21
N MET A 142 -13.70 20.63 -8.08
CA MET A 142 -12.47 20.79 -7.30
C MET A 142 -11.93 19.47 -6.74
N LEU A 143 -12.80 18.51 -6.45
CA LEU A 143 -12.39 17.18 -5.99
C LEU A 143 -11.81 16.34 -7.13
N ALA A 144 -12.23 16.60 -8.37
CA ALA A 144 -11.60 15.96 -9.53
C ALA A 144 -10.16 16.47 -9.73
N ASP A 145 -9.91 17.77 -9.58
CA ASP A 145 -8.55 18.33 -9.65
C ASP A 145 -7.62 17.66 -8.61
N ALA A 146 -8.10 17.49 -7.35
CA ALA A 146 -7.36 16.75 -6.32
C ALA A 146 -7.14 15.28 -6.70
N GLY A 147 -8.10 14.65 -7.37
CA GLY A 147 -8.00 13.29 -7.86
C GLY A 147 -6.95 13.12 -8.96
N GLU A 148 -6.83 14.08 -9.87
CA GLU A 148 -5.80 14.06 -10.92
C GLU A 148 -4.39 14.10 -10.33
N ASP A 149 -4.18 14.86 -9.27
CA ASP A 149 -2.90 14.87 -8.54
C ASP A 149 -2.49 13.49 -8.00
N LEU A 150 -3.46 12.58 -7.83
CA LEU A 150 -3.20 11.21 -7.38
C LEU A 150 -2.70 10.31 -8.51
N ILE A 151 -2.92 10.65 -9.79
CA ILE A 151 -2.51 9.82 -10.94
C ILE A 151 -0.99 9.61 -10.91
N LYS A 152 -0.22 10.68 -10.69
CA LYS A 152 1.25 10.62 -10.57
C LYS A 152 1.77 9.80 -9.38
N ASN A 153 0.89 9.49 -8.41
CA ASN A 153 1.20 8.65 -7.25
C ASN A 153 0.72 7.20 -7.47
N THR A 154 0.72 6.74 -8.70
CA THR A 154 0.43 5.35 -9.03
C THR A 154 1.72 4.58 -9.19
N PHE A 155 1.82 3.49 -8.42
CA PHE A 155 3.00 2.64 -8.36
C PHE A 155 2.68 1.23 -8.83
N ILE A 156 3.68 0.59 -9.45
CA ILE A 156 3.68 -0.85 -9.71
C ILE A 156 4.74 -1.48 -8.84
N LEU A 157 4.36 -2.54 -8.14
CA LEU A 157 5.26 -3.36 -7.34
C LEU A 157 5.34 -4.75 -7.97
N VAL A 158 6.50 -5.10 -8.52
CA VAL A 158 6.78 -6.43 -9.08
C VAL A 158 7.59 -7.23 -8.08
N ASN A 159 7.05 -8.35 -7.62
CA ASN A 159 7.63 -9.19 -6.58
C ASN A 159 8.21 -10.48 -7.19
N ASP A 160 9.44 -10.81 -6.84
CA ASP A 160 10.04 -12.14 -7.04
C ASP A 160 10.15 -12.86 -5.70
N PHE A 161 9.48 -14.02 -5.58
CA PHE A 161 9.44 -14.80 -4.34
C PHE A 161 10.32 -16.05 -4.45
N LYS A 162 11.20 -16.22 -3.46
CA LYS A 162 12.00 -17.45 -3.30
C LYS A 162 11.71 -18.06 -1.92
N TYR A 163 11.10 -19.23 -1.93
CA TYR A 163 10.71 -19.96 -0.74
C TYR A 163 11.75 -21.01 -0.39
N VAL A 164 12.04 -21.11 0.92
CA VAL A 164 12.87 -22.17 1.46
C VAL A 164 12.15 -22.73 2.69
N SER A 165 11.94 -24.05 2.76
CA SER A 165 11.37 -24.65 3.95
C SER A 165 12.37 -24.58 5.12
N LYS A 166 11.89 -24.47 6.36
CA LYS A 166 12.76 -24.46 7.54
C LYS A 166 13.44 -25.80 7.75
N GLU A 167 12.75 -26.88 7.40
CA GLU A 167 13.31 -28.24 7.43
C GLU A 167 14.51 -28.34 6.49
N GLU A 168 14.41 -27.80 5.28
CA GLU A 168 15.49 -27.81 4.31
C GLU A 168 16.68 -26.95 4.77
N VAL A 169 16.41 -25.80 5.37
CA VAL A 169 17.45 -24.96 6.00
C VAL A 169 18.13 -25.70 7.14
N ALA A 170 17.36 -26.37 8.00
CA ALA A 170 17.88 -27.10 9.13
C ALA A 170 18.74 -28.30 8.71
N GLU A 171 18.34 -29.05 7.66
CA GLU A 171 19.12 -30.14 7.09
C GLU A 171 20.44 -29.65 6.48
N LYS A 172 20.38 -28.58 5.67
CA LYS A 172 21.57 -27.97 5.08
C LYS A 172 22.51 -27.42 6.15
N THR A 173 21.97 -26.86 7.24
CA THR A 173 22.76 -26.37 8.37
C THR A 173 23.41 -27.49 9.14
N LYS A 174 22.72 -28.64 9.37
CA LYS A 174 23.30 -29.84 9.99
C LYS A 174 24.43 -30.42 9.14
N MET A 175 24.26 -30.45 7.81
CA MET A 175 25.32 -30.91 6.90
C MET A 175 26.50 -29.92 6.82
N ALA A 176 26.30 -28.66 7.17
CA ALA A 176 27.28 -27.59 7.04
C ALA A 176 27.99 -27.22 8.34
N LEU A 177 27.71 -27.89 9.48
CA LEU A 177 28.46 -27.69 10.74
C LEU A 177 29.96 -27.95 10.62
N GLY A 178 30.43 -28.43 9.43
CA GLY A 178 31.84 -28.46 9.04
C GLY A 178 32.32 -27.32 8.11
N GLY A 179 31.44 -26.34 7.75
CA GLY A 179 31.79 -25.31 6.77
C GLY A 179 30.92 -24.07 6.79
N LEU A 180 30.67 -23.49 7.94
CA LEU A 180 29.70 -22.41 8.21
C LEU A 180 29.87 -21.11 7.40
N SER A 181 31.00 -20.89 6.73
CA SER A 181 31.28 -19.63 6.02
C SER A 181 30.81 -19.58 4.56
N LYS A 182 30.40 -20.70 3.96
CA LYS A 182 30.07 -20.76 2.51
C LYS A 182 28.57 -20.73 2.19
N ILE A 183 27.68 -21.02 3.13
CA ILE A 183 26.24 -21.13 2.86
C ILE A 183 25.55 -19.76 2.85
N GLY A 184 25.98 -18.82 3.69
CA GLY A 184 25.49 -17.44 3.67
C GLY A 184 25.69 -16.74 2.34
N GLY A 185 26.77 -17.04 1.62
CA GLY A 185 27.09 -16.46 0.32
C GLY A 185 26.27 -17.00 -0.85
N SER A 186 25.89 -18.28 -0.84
CA SER A 186 25.15 -18.88 -1.97
C SER A 186 23.64 -18.61 -1.95
N LEU A 187 23.09 -18.31 -0.78
CA LEU A 187 21.68 -17.92 -0.62
C LEU A 187 21.45 -16.41 -0.65
N GLY A 188 22.51 -15.60 -0.84
CA GLY A 188 22.43 -14.15 -0.80
C GLY A 188 21.96 -13.59 0.55
N VAL A 189 22.15 -14.34 1.63
CA VAL A 189 21.87 -13.90 2.99
C VAL A 189 23.01 -12.97 3.42
N SER A 190 22.74 -11.67 3.41
CA SER A 190 23.72 -10.69 3.88
C SER A 190 23.95 -10.83 5.38
N SER A 191 25.12 -10.41 5.85
CA SER A 191 25.54 -10.40 7.25
C SER A 191 24.58 -9.69 8.22
N SER A 192 23.60 -8.94 7.71
CA SER A 192 22.53 -8.32 8.51
C SER A 192 21.53 -9.35 9.09
N LEU A 193 21.43 -10.54 8.51
CA LEU A 193 20.64 -11.65 9.09
C LEU A 193 21.47 -12.49 10.09
N THR A 194 22.79 -12.47 9.95
CA THR A 194 23.66 -13.12 10.94
C THR A 194 23.81 -12.30 12.22
N GLY A 195 23.48 -10.99 12.19
CA GLY A 195 23.43 -10.13 13.37
C GLY A 195 22.09 -10.16 14.12
N ALA A 196 21.00 -10.59 13.47
CA ALA A 196 19.72 -10.86 14.10
C ALA A 196 19.61 -12.37 14.36
N SER A 197 20.43 -12.79 15.33
CA SER A 197 20.37 -14.09 16.00
C SER A 197 20.26 -15.34 15.09
N SER A 198 21.36 -16.09 15.03
CA SER A 198 21.38 -17.54 14.83
C SER A 198 20.31 -18.30 15.68
N GLU A 199 19.77 -17.67 16.70
CA GLU A 199 18.70 -18.17 17.56
C GLU A 199 17.32 -18.20 16.85
N ALA A 200 17.01 -17.30 15.92
CA ALA A 200 15.74 -17.29 15.21
C ALA A 200 15.64 -18.42 14.16
N LEU A 201 16.75 -18.94 13.66
CA LEU A 201 16.79 -20.05 12.71
C LEU A 201 16.76 -21.44 13.39
N THR A 202 16.87 -21.49 14.71
CA THR A 202 16.95 -22.74 15.50
C THR A 202 15.62 -23.21 16.09
N VAL A 203 14.51 -22.50 15.82
CA VAL A 203 13.21 -22.96 16.33
C VAL A 203 12.72 -24.13 15.48
N ALA A 204 12.75 -25.31 16.07
CA ALA A 204 12.19 -26.55 15.53
C ALA A 204 10.69 -26.35 15.27
N GLY A 205 10.27 -26.38 13.99
CA GLY A 205 8.87 -26.25 13.60
C GLY A 205 8.74 -26.25 12.07
N LYS A 206 7.58 -26.64 11.59
CA LYS A 206 7.21 -26.47 10.17
C LYS A 206 7.09 -24.98 9.86
N GLY A 207 7.60 -24.56 8.71
CA GLY A 207 7.50 -23.18 8.28
C GLY A 207 8.35 -22.87 7.06
N TYR A 208 8.27 -21.63 6.62
CA TYR A 208 8.96 -21.16 5.43
C TYR A 208 9.70 -19.85 5.71
N VAL A 209 10.88 -19.73 5.12
CA VAL A 209 11.59 -18.46 4.99
C VAL A 209 11.42 -17.98 3.54
N VAL A 210 10.92 -16.78 3.38
CA VAL A 210 10.63 -16.19 2.07
C VAL A 210 11.58 -15.04 1.83
N LYS A 211 12.38 -15.14 0.77
CA LYS A 211 13.11 -14.00 0.21
C LYS A 211 12.22 -13.36 -0.85
N THR A 212 11.96 -12.07 -0.70
CA THR A 212 11.23 -11.29 -1.70
C THR A 212 12.13 -10.20 -2.22
N THR A 213 12.39 -10.21 -3.52
CA THR A 213 12.95 -9.07 -4.25
C THR A 213 11.79 -8.32 -4.88
N ALA A 214 11.67 -7.02 -4.62
CA ALA A 214 10.61 -6.23 -5.21
C ALA A 214 11.18 -5.04 -5.99
N HIS A 215 10.67 -4.85 -7.19
CA HIS A 215 10.99 -3.74 -8.08
C HIS A 215 9.83 -2.76 -8.08
N LEU A 216 10.13 -1.50 -7.83
CA LEU A 216 9.17 -0.41 -7.74
C LEU A 216 9.26 0.48 -8.97
N PHE A 217 8.11 0.70 -9.60
CA PHE A 217 7.95 1.63 -10.72
C PHE A 217 6.87 2.65 -10.38
N ARG A 218 6.95 3.83 -11.00
CA ARG A 218 5.97 4.91 -10.85
C ARG A 218 5.45 5.34 -12.21
N LEU A 219 4.15 5.64 -12.29
CA LEU A 219 3.56 6.20 -13.50
C LEU A 219 4.07 7.62 -13.74
N VAL A 220 4.57 7.88 -14.94
CA VAL A 220 4.92 9.22 -15.40
C VAL A 220 3.65 9.93 -15.83
N TRP A 221 3.17 10.85 -14.99
CA TRP A 221 2.04 11.71 -15.26
C TRP A 221 2.41 13.14 -14.92
N ASN A 222 2.70 13.93 -15.93
CA ASN A 222 3.10 15.34 -15.84
C ASN A 222 2.21 16.20 -16.74
N GLU A 223 2.42 17.50 -16.72
CA GLU A 223 1.62 18.46 -17.50
C GLU A 223 1.65 18.15 -18.99
N GLU A 224 2.79 17.73 -19.55
CA GLU A 224 2.93 17.37 -20.96
C GLU A 224 2.09 16.13 -21.32
N THR A 225 2.25 15.06 -20.53
CA THR A 225 1.49 13.81 -20.72
C THR A 225 -0.01 14.06 -20.58
N ALA A 226 -0.42 14.84 -19.57
CA ALA A 226 -1.80 15.21 -19.35
C ALA A 226 -2.36 16.04 -20.52
N ALA A 227 -1.61 17.03 -21.00
CA ALA A 227 -2.02 17.86 -22.13
C ALA A 227 -2.24 17.04 -23.40
N ILE A 228 -1.31 16.13 -23.73
CA ILE A 228 -1.47 15.23 -24.88
C ILE A 228 -2.69 14.31 -24.69
N PHE A 229 -2.86 13.75 -23.48
CA PHE A 229 -4.01 12.89 -23.20
C PHE A 229 -5.33 13.61 -23.44
N TYR A 230 -5.51 14.82 -22.89
CA TYR A 230 -6.76 15.55 -23.00
C TYR A 230 -7.02 16.10 -24.42
N ASN A 231 -5.97 16.50 -25.13
CA ASN A 231 -6.13 17.06 -26.48
C ASN A 231 -6.35 15.97 -27.52
N ASP A 232 -5.58 14.89 -27.46
CA ASP A 232 -5.49 13.94 -28.57
C ASP A 232 -6.32 12.67 -28.34
N TYR A 233 -6.52 12.26 -27.07
CA TYR A 233 -7.16 10.97 -26.75
C TYR A 233 -8.49 11.10 -26.03
N TRP A 234 -8.64 12.10 -25.16
CA TRP A 234 -9.86 12.24 -24.37
C TRP A 234 -11.11 12.44 -25.21
N ALA A 235 -12.10 11.57 -25.02
CA ALA A 235 -13.47 11.72 -25.45
C ALA A 235 -14.36 10.82 -24.58
N ASP A 236 -15.59 11.18 -24.33
CA ASP A 236 -16.56 10.31 -23.70
C ASP A 236 -17.21 9.34 -24.71
N ASP A 237 -18.05 8.43 -24.22
CA ASP A 237 -18.73 7.43 -25.07
C ASP A 237 -19.69 8.01 -26.10
N ALA A 238 -20.10 9.27 -25.95
CA ALA A 238 -20.97 9.94 -26.90
C ALA A 238 -20.19 10.63 -28.04
N THR A 239 -18.92 10.99 -27.76
CA THR A 239 -18.09 11.80 -28.67
C THR A 239 -16.86 11.07 -29.22
N ILE A 240 -16.56 9.85 -28.72
CA ILE A 240 -15.41 9.07 -29.19
C ILE A 240 -15.53 8.70 -30.67
N THR A 241 -14.46 8.97 -31.43
CA THR A 241 -14.35 8.53 -32.83
C THR A 241 -13.42 7.32 -32.95
N PRO A 242 -13.56 6.51 -34.04
CA PRO A 242 -12.67 5.38 -34.29
C PRO A 242 -11.18 5.78 -34.35
N GLU A 243 -10.89 6.96 -34.91
CA GLU A 243 -9.54 7.48 -35.06
C GLU A 243 -8.95 7.80 -33.68
N ARG A 244 -9.71 8.48 -32.81
CA ARG A 244 -9.27 8.84 -31.45
C ARG A 244 -9.09 7.61 -30.58
N LYS A 245 -10.00 6.64 -30.70
CA LYS A 245 -9.89 5.34 -30.05
C LYS A 245 -8.59 4.64 -30.44
N LYS A 246 -8.33 4.57 -31.77
CA LYS A 246 -7.11 3.94 -32.31
C LYS A 246 -5.85 4.69 -31.89
N ALA A 247 -5.87 6.03 -31.91
CA ALA A 247 -4.74 6.85 -31.49
C ALA A 247 -4.32 6.54 -30.04
N PHE A 248 -5.27 6.38 -29.11
CA PHE A 248 -4.97 5.96 -27.75
C PHE A 248 -4.43 4.53 -27.69
N GLU A 249 -5.02 3.58 -28.43
CA GLU A 249 -4.61 2.17 -28.43
C GLU A 249 -3.18 1.98 -28.97
N ASP A 250 -2.78 2.80 -29.94
CA ASP A 250 -1.44 2.78 -30.53
C ASP A 250 -0.43 3.65 -29.75
N SER A 251 -0.90 4.40 -28.75
CA SER A 251 -0.08 5.38 -28.04
C SER A 251 1.07 4.72 -27.27
N LYS A 252 2.24 5.36 -27.33
CA LYS A 252 3.48 5.01 -26.60
C LYS A 252 3.98 6.13 -25.70
N ILE A 253 3.17 7.16 -25.45
CA ILE A 253 3.59 8.30 -24.61
C ILE A 253 3.58 7.95 -23.12
N PHE A 254 2.70 7.02 -22.70
CA PHE A 254 2.58 6.64 -21.29
C PHE A 254 3.75 5.75 -20.89
N LYS A 255 4.42 6.13 -19.82
CA LYS A 255 5.65 5.48 -19.37
C LYS A 255 5.64 5.22 -17.89
N LEU A 256 6.44 4.26 -17.49
CA LEU A 256 6.80 3.99 -16.10
C LEU A 256 8.27 4.33 -15.89
N GLU A 257 8.57 5.04 -14.83
CA GLU A 257 9.93 5.24 -14.36
C GLU A 257 10.27 4.18 -13.30
N TYR A 258 11.47 3.64 -13.37
CA TYR A 258 12.00 2.75 -12.33
C TYR A 258 12.43 3.59 -11.13
N VAL A 259 11.85 3.30 -9.96
CA VAL A 259 12.16 4.01 -8.71
C VAL A 259 13.31 3.32 -7.98
N GLY A 260 13.26 1.99 -7.90
CA GLY A 260 14.28 1.20 -7.23
C GLY A 260 13.82 -0.21 -6.91
N SER A 261 14.66 -0.94 -6.19
CA SER A 261 14.31 -2.27 -5.67
C SER A 261 14.84 -2.48 -4.27
N ASP A 262 14.18 -3.35 -3.52
CA ASP A 262 14.67 -3.80 -2.22
C ASP A 262 14.40 -5.29 -2.02
N VAL A 263 15.10 -5.87 -1.04
CA VAL A 263 14.99 -7.27 -0.68
C VAL A 263 14.53 -7.38 0.77
N SER A 264 13.47 -8.12 1.00
CA SER A 264 13.02 -8.45 2.35
C SER A 264 13.02 -9.96 2.59
N TRP A 265 12.97 -10.30 3.86
CA TRP A 265 12.83 -11.67 4.33
C TRP A 265 11.64 -11.74 5.26
N ALA A 266 10.78 -12.72 5.05
CA ALA A 266 9.69 -13.03 5.95
C ALA A 266 9.85 -14.45 6.47
N ASP A 267 9.71 -14.60 7.78
CA ASP A 267 9.67 -15.89 8.45
C ASP A 267 8.24 -16.18 8.89
N VAL A 268 7.73 -17.34 8.53
CA VAL A 268 6.42 -17.81 8.94
C VAL A 268 6.53 -19.19 9.57
N GLN A 269 6.19 -19.25 10.83
CA GLN A 269 6.17 -20.50 11.58
C GLN A 269 4.73 -20.96 11.80
N SER A 270 4.55 -22.28 11.81
CA SER A 270 3.40 -22.87 12.46
C SER A 270 3.64 -22.76 13.97
N SER A 271 2.82 -21.98 14.69
CA SER A 271 2.82 -22.07 16.13
C SER A 271 2.35 -23.47 16.54
N SER A 272 2.90 -24.01 17.63
CA SER A 272 2.52 -25.33 18.16
C SER A 272 1.02 -25.47 18.48
N PHE A 273 0.28 -24.37 18.49
CA PHE A 273 -1.15 -24.32 18.80
C PHE A 273 -2.06 -24.21 17.56
N THR A 274 -1.53 -23.89 16.37
CA THR A 274 -2.31 -23.84 15.14
C THR A 274 -1.78 -24.87 14.15
N GLN A 275 -2.54 -25.96 13.94
CA GLN A 275 -2.25 -26.93 12.87
C GLN A 275 -2.68 -26.33 11.52
N LYS A 276 -1.86 -25.43 10.97
CA LYS A 276 -2.07 -24.90 9.62
C LYS A 276 -1.51 -25.88 8.57
N THR A 277 -2.22 -25.97 7.44
CA THR A 277 -1.71 -26.72 6.28
C THR A 277 -0.53 -25.98 5.64
N ASN A 278 0.21 -26.66 4.77
CA ASN A 278 1.31 -26.03 4.02
C ASN A 278 0.80 -24.86 3.18
N GLU A 279 -0.35 -25.00 2.54
CA GLU A 279 -0.99 -23.95 1.72
C GLU A 279 -1.30 -22.71 2.56
N GLN A 280 -1.89 -22.89 3.74
CA GLN A 280 -2.19 -21.78 4.67
C GLN A 280 -0.91 -21.08 5.17
N LEU A 281 0.18 -21.84 5.38
CA LEU A 281 1.47 -21.28 5.76
C LEU A 281 2.08 -20.48 4.61
N ILE A 282 1.98 -20.97 3.37
CA ILE A 282 2.49 -20.29 2.17
C ILE A 282 1.68 -19.02 1.92
N GLU A 283 0.35 -19.08 2.00
CA GLU A 283 -0.51 -17.90 1.88
C GLU A 283 -0.10 -16.80 2.88
N ARG A 284 0.06 -17.18 4.14
CA ARG A 284 0.49 -16.26 5.19
C ARG A 284 1.89 -15.70 4.94
N ALA A 285 2.81 -16.54 4.49
CA ALA A 285 4.17 -16.15 4.15
C ALA A 285 4.19 -15.14 2.99
N THR A 286 3.42 -15.40 1.93
CA THR A 286 3.32 -14.52 0.77
C THR A 286 2.83 -13.14 1.17
N ASN A 287 1.73 -13.06 1.94
CA ASN A 287 1.17 -11.77 2.35
C ASN A 287 2.12 -11.00 3.28
N LYS A 288 2.72 -11.67 4.27
CA LYS A 288 3.74 -11.04 5.16
C LYS A 288 4.97 -10.56 4.38
N ALA A 289 5.39 -11.29 3.36
CA ALA A 289 6.55 -10.93 2.54
C ALA A 289 6.29 -9.66 1.72
N VAL A 290 5.09 -9.51 1.15
CA VAL A 290 4.67 -8.28 0.46
C VAL A 290 4.65 -7.09 1.42
N ASP A 291 4.08 -7.24 2.62
CA ASP A 291 4.08 -6.17 3.62
C ASP A 291 5.51 -5.77 4.02
N ALA A 292 6.38 -6.74 4.24
CA ALA A 292 7.76 -6.49 4.67
C ALA A 292 8.58 -5.75 3.60
N VAL A 293 8.44 -6.08 2.32
CA VAL A 293 9.17 -5.39 1.25
C VAL A 293 8.63 -3.99 1.01
N ILE A 294 7.32 -3.77 1.15
CA ILE A 294 6.71 -2.43 1.07
C ILE A 294 7.28 -1.52 2.17
N VAL A 295 7.40 -2.03 3.40
CA VAL A 295 8.00 -1.26 4.51
C VAL A 295 9.43 -0.82 4.18
N LYS A 296 10.23 -1.70 3.58
CA LYS A 296 11.60 -1.37 3.18
C LYS A 296 11.62 -0.32 2.08
N LEU A 297 10.87 -0.52 1.01
CA LEU A 297 10.77 0.43 -0.09
C LEU A 297 10.30 1.81 0.38
N GLN A 298 9.36 1.89 1.33
CA GLN A 298 8.91 3.15 1.92
C GLN A 298 10.00 3.84 2.76
N LYS A 299 10.92 3.09 3.36
CA LYS A 299 12.06 3.66 4.10
C LYS A 299 13.10 4.25 3.17
N GLU A 300 13.33 3.64 2.02
CA GLU A 300 14.38 4.03 1.07
C GLU A 300 13.90 5.08 0.06
N HIS A 301 12.62 5.03 -0.38
CA HIS A 301 12.07 5.87 -1.44
C HIS A 301 11.01 6.83 -0.89
N ASP A 302 11.34 8.12 -0.83
CA ASP A 302 10.45 9.15 -0.27
C ASP A 302 9.15 9.32 -1.09
N GLU A 303 9.21 9.05 -2.40
CA GLU A 303 8.06 9.10 -3.31
C GLU A 303 7.00 8.04 -2.95
N PHE A 304 7.45 6.90 -2.43
CA PHE A 304 6.58 5.77 -2.09
C PHE A 304 6.01 5.86 -0.66
N LYS A 305 6.49 6.80 0.15
CA LYS A 305 5.99 6.99 1.51
C LYS A 305 4.52 7.36 1.51
N THR A 306 3.73 6.61 2.27
CA THR A 306 2.33 6.96 2.52
C THR A 306 2.23 7.96 3.67
N LYS A 307 1.20 8.79 3.60
CA LYS A 307 0.79 9.68 4.68
C LYS A 307 -0.43 9.08 5.35
N THR A 308 -0.43 9.01 6.67
CA THR A 308 -1.55 8.46 7.44
C THR A 308 -2.16 9.55 8.30
N PRO A 309 -3.50 9.70 8.33
CA PRO A 309 -4.14 10.70 9.18
C PRO A 309 -4.06 10.30 10.65
N LEU A 310 -3.90 11.28 11.52
CA LEU A 310 -4.16 11.10 12.94
C LEU A 310 -5.62 10.73 13.17
N PHE A 311 -5.85 9.69 13.94
CA PHE A 311 -7.19 9.28 14.36
C PHE A 311 -7.74 10.22 15.43
N SER A 312 -6.86 10.70 16.33
CA SER A 312 -7.16 11.72 17.33
C SER A 312 -5.92 12.56 17.61
N GLY A 313 -6.13 13.81 18.04
CA GLY A 313 -5.06 14.71 18.47
C GLY A 313 -4.80 14.67 19.97
N GLU A 314 -5.80 14.26 20.78
CA GLU A 314 -5.70 14.09 22.22
C GLU A 314 -6.60 12.92 22.67
N PRO A 315 -6.05 11.79 23.15
CA PRO A 315 -4.65 11.40 23.02
C PRO A 315 -4.25 11.27 21.53
N ILE A 316 -2.96 11.46 21.23
CA ILE A 316 -2.47 11.37 19.84
C ILE A 316 -2.45 9.89 19.42
N THR A 317 -3.26 9.54 18.43
CA THR A 317 -3.33 8.16 17.91
C THR A 317 -3.42 8.10 16.39
N ALA A 318 -2.98 6.98 15.81
CA ALA A 318 -3.16 6.71 14.38
C ALA A 318 -3.37 5.21 14.12
N LYS A 319 -4.08 4.89 13.02
CA LYS A 319 -4.30 3.50 12.57
C LYS A 319 -3.14 3.00 11.72
N ILE A 320 -1.97 2.91 12.33
CA ILE A 320 -0.76 2.28 11.81
C ILE A 320 -0.14 1.44 12.92
N GLY A 321 0.59 0.41 12.54
CA GLY A 321 1.12 -0.55 13.51
C GLY A 321 2.35 -1.31 13.03
N MET A 322 2.49 -2.55 13.48
CA MET A 322 3.63 -3.40 13.14
C MET A 322 3.70 -3.75 11.65
N LYS A 323 2.55 -3.76 10.94
CA LYS A 323 2.49 -3.98 9.50
C LYS A 323 3.26 -2.90 8.73
N GLU A 324 3.21 -1.67 9.20
CA GLU A 324 3.96 -0.53 8.65
C GLU A 324 5.39 -0.42 9.22
N GLY A 325 5.84 -1.45 9.91
CA GLY A 325 7.20 -1.53 10.46
C GLY A 325 7.45 -0.60 11.64
N LEU A 326 6.40 -0.27 12.43
CA LEU A 326 6.55 0.53 13.63
C LEU A 326 7.33 -0.22 14.70
N THR A 327 8.16 0.56 15.38
CA THR A 327 8.88 0.17 16.60
C THR A 327 8.72 1.28 17.64
N ASP A 328 9.09 1.02 18.89
CA ASP A 328 9.15 2.00 19.98
C ASP A 328 10.01 3.25 19.66
N LYS A 329 10.95 3.11 18.70
CA LYS A 329 11.85 4.17 18.23
C LYS A 329 11.29 4.98 17.06
N SER A 330 10.15 4.59 16.50
CA SER A 330 9.59 5.24 15.31
C SER A 330 9.16 6.67 15.60
N LYS A 331 9.56 7.58 14.70
CA LYS A 331 9.26 9.03 14.76
C LYS A 331 8.58 9.47 13.47
N PHE A 332 7.71 10.46 13.58
CA PHE A 332 6.93 10.99 12.47
C PHE A 332 6.95 12.51 12.47
N ASP A 333 6.97 13.11 11.28
CA ASP A 333 6.56 14.49 11.09
C ASP A 333 5.04 14.56 11.04
N VAL A 334 4.48 15.59 11.67
CA VAL A 334 3.06 15.92 11.57
C VAL A 334 2.91 17.03 10.55
N MET A 335 2.09 16.76 9.55
CA MET A 335 1.85 17.65 8.41
C MET A 335 0.44 18.23 8.51
N GLU A 336 0.35 19.52 8.26
CA GLU A 336 -0.91 20.23 8.11
C GLU A 336 -1.10 20.66 6.66
N GLN A 337 -2.32 20.55 6.18
CA GLN A 337 -2.70 21.02 4.86
C GLN A 337 -2.87 22.55 4.89
N GLN A 338 -2.12 23.22 4.04
CA GLN A 338 -2.18 24.67 3.87
C GLN A 338 -2.39 25.03 2.41
N GLN A 339 -3.03 26.14 2.15
CA GLN A 339 -3.21 26.69 0.80
C GLN A 339 -2.20 27.82 0.60
N ASP A 340 -1.43 27.75 -0.49
CA ASP A 340 -0.50 28.82 -0.87
C ASP A 340 -1.22 30.02 -1.50
N ALA A 341 -0.46 31.05 -1.89
CA ALA A 341 -0.98 32.27 -2.44
C ALA A 341 -1.75 32.06 -3.77
N ASP A 342 -1.40 31.00 -4.52
CA ASP A 342 -2.01 30.65 -5.80
C ASP A 342 -3.23 29.72 -5.62
N GLY A 343 -3.59 29.40 -4.36
CA GLY A 343 -4.70 28.52 -4.04
C GLY A 343 -4.34 27.03 -4.13
N LYS A 344 -3.08 26.68 -4.34
CA LYS A 344 -2.61 25.31 -4.41
C LYS A 344 -2.41 24.72 -3.01
N ILE A 345 -2.88 23.49 -2.84
CA ILE A 345 -2.77 22.78 -1.58
C ILE A 345 -1.35 22.22 -1.41
N GLN A 346 -0.74 22.49 -0.24
CA GLN A 346 0.54 21.90 0.15
C GLN A 346 0.49 21.42 1.61
N TYR A 347 1.35 20.43 1.91
CA TYR A 347 1.48 19.89 3.26
C TYR A 347 2.73 20.43 3.93
N VAL A 348 2.54 21.17 5.02
CA VAL A 348 3.62 21.82 5.78
C VAL A 348 3.83 21.09 7.09
N SER A 349 5.08 20.82 7.45
CA SER A 349 5.41 20.20 8.74
C SER A 349 5.14 21.20 9.87
N VAL A 350 4.29 20.82 10.82
CA VAL A 350 3.89 21.66 11.97
C VAL A 350 4.38 21.11 13.30
N GLY A 351 5.03 19.95 13.29
CA GLY A 351 5.60 19.34 14.47
C GLY A 351 6.00 17.90 14.26
N SER A 352 6.25 17.19 15.35
CA SER A 352 6.64 15.78 15.29
C SER A 352 6.12 14.99 16.49
N VAL A 353 5.91 13.69 16.26
CA VAL A 353 5.51 12.73 17.27
C VAL A 353 6.43 11.51 17.25
N LYS A 354 6.47 10.76 18.33
CA LYS A 354 7.09 9.44 18.42
C LYS A 354 6.09 8.43 18.98
N VAL A 355 6.34 7.15 18.75
CA VAL A 355 5.55 6.09 19.40
C VAL A 355 5.61 6.26 20.91
N ASP A 356 4.46 6.12 21.57
CA ASP A 356 4.36 6.11 23.04
C ASP A 356 4.64 4.71 23.57
N ASP A 357 5.80 4.52 24.16
CA ASP A 357 6.27 3.28 24.75
C ASP A 357 5.50 2.83 26.01
N SER A 358 4.60 3.66 26.52
CA SER A 358 3.68 3.32 27.61
C SER A 358 2.49 2.46 27.15
N PHE A 359 2.27 2.37 25.85
CA PHE A 359 1.20 1.60 25.24
C PHE A 359 1.79 0.59 24.24
N PRO A 360 1.18 -0.59 24.07
CA PRO A 360 1.62 -1.53 23.05
C PRO A 360 1.35 -0.96 21.64
N ILE A 361 2.23 -1.27 20.70
CA ILE A 361 2.03 -0.99 19.28
C ILE A 361 0.94 -1.92 18.75
N TRP A 362 0.04 -1.38 17.95
CA TRP A 362 -0.99 -2.19 17.29
C TRP A 362 -0.36 -3.24 16.38
N ASP A 363 -0.67 -4.51 16.65
CA ASP A 363 -0.30 -5.60 15.74
C ASP A 363 -1.40 -5.81 14.70
N ASN A 364 -1.21 -5.15 13.55
CA ASN A 364 -2.09 -5.21 12.39
C ASN A 364 -1.53 -6.08 11.26
N ARG A 365 -0.51 -6.91 11.54
CA ARG A 365 0.09 -7.80 10.56
C ARG A 365 -0.93 -8.86 10.12
N TYR A 366 -0.74 -9.36 8.88
CA TYR A 366 -1.61 -10.42 8.35
C TYR A 366 -1.65 -11.64 9.29
N GLY A 367 -2.84 -12.01 9.70
CA GLY A 367 -3.09 -13.13 10.63
C GLY A 367 -2.74 -12.85 12.09
N ALA A 368 -2.47 -11.62 12.51
CA ALA A 368 -2.22 -11.27 13.91
C ALA A 368 -3.43 -11.55 14.82
N GLN A 369 -4.64 -11.38 14.30
CA GLN A 369 -5.87 -11.69 15.05
C GLN A 369 -6.01 -13.19 15.36
N ASP A 370 -5.50 -14.06 14.49
CA ASP A 370 -5.49 -15.51 14.76
C ASP A 370 -4.51 -15.85 15.89
N GLU A 371 -3.44 -15.05 16.04
CA GLU A 371 -2.43 -15.24 17.08
C GLU A 371 -2.89 -14.67 18.44
N ASN A 372 -3.66 -13.59 18.42
CA ASN A 372 -4.17 -12.93 19.63
C ASN A 372 -5.61 -12.43 19.42
N PRO A 373 -6.61 -13.35 19.42
CA PRO A 373 -7.99 -13.02 19.15
C PRO A 373 -8.63 -12.08 20.17
N ASP A 374 -8.10 -12.02 21.39
CA ASP A 374 -8.63 -11.19 22.49
C ASP A 374 -8.07 -9.75 22.47
N SER A 375 -7.15 -9.43 21.57
CA SER A 375 -6.57 -8.10 21.48
C SER A 375 -7.62 -7.07 21.03
N LYS A 376 -7.83 -6.05 21.86
CA LYS A 376 -8.71 -4.89 21.57
C LYS A 376 -7.94 -3.69 21.02
N ILE A 377 -6.65 -3.85 20.74
CA ILE A 377 -5.79 -2.77 20.27
C ILE A 377 -6.03 -2.62 18.76
N ASP A 378 -6.53 -1.46 18.34
CA ASP A 378 -6.87 -1.15 16.94
C ASP A 378 -6.12 0.07 16.38
N ARG A 379 -5.17 0.63 17.16
CA ARG A 379 -4.38 1.82 16.83
C ARG A 379 -3.13 1.90 17.68
N THR A 380 -2.16 2.71 17.24
CA THR A 380 -0.94 3.01 18.00
C THR A 380 -1.04 4.41 18.62
N TYR A 381 -0.52 4.55 19.83
CA TYR A 381 -0.44 5.79 20.58
C TYR A 381 0.90 6.49 20.36
N PHE A 382 0.88 7.82 20.36
CA PHE A 382 2.06 8.64 20.11
C PHE A 382 2.20 9.72 21.18
N LYS A 383 3.48 10.09 21.46
CA LYS A 383 3.86 11.24 22.30
C LYS A 383 4.27 12.40 21.39
N LYS A 384 3.79 13.59 21.71
CA LYS A 384 4.26 14.84 21.07
C LYS A 384 5.73 15.07 21.40
N VAL A 385 6.54 15.33 20.37
CA VAL A 385 7.95 15.70 20.51
C VAL A 385 8.13 17.19 20.32
N SER A 386 7.46 17.77 19.33
CA SER A 386 7.52 19.22 19.03
C SER A 386 6.27 19.67 18.29
N GLY A 387 6.06 20.98 18.24
CA GLY A 387 4.99 21.60 17.46
C GLY A 387 3.81 22.07 18.29
N LYS A 388 2.76 22.56 17.60
CA LYS A 388 1.50 23.04 18.17
C LYS A 388 0.63 21.84 18.63
N ASP A 389 -0.60 22.13 19.01
CA ASP A 389 -1.57 21.06 19.28
C ASP A 389 -1.98 20.40 17.97
N PHE A 390 -2.10 19.09 18.04
CA PHE A 390 -2.49 18.28 16.90
C PHE A 390 -3.96 17.95 16.97
N TYR A 391 -4.57 17.75 15.81
CA TYR A 391 -5.98 17.39 15.71
C TYR A 391 -6.18 16.25 14.71
N ARG A 392 -7.34 15.64 14.79
CA ARG A 392 -7.76 14.56 13.91
C ARG A 392 -7.65 15.01 12.44
N GLY A 393 -7.10 14.13 11.58
CA GLY A 393 -6.95 14.37 10.16
C GLY A 393 -5.62 15.00 9.74
N MET A 394 -4.82 15.58 10.66
CA MET A 394 -3.44 15.92 10.38
C MET A 394 -2.67 14.67 9.95
N LEU A 395 -1.76 14.78 8.98
CA LEU A 395 -1.07 13.63 8.43
C LEU A 395 0.25 13.39 9.14
N ILE A 396 0.56 12.12 9.36
CA ILE A 396 1.89 11.73 9.85
C ILE A 396 2.67 11.02 8.74
N VAL A 397 3.96 11.35 8.64
CA VAL A 397 4.91 10.75 7.70
C VAL A 397 6.12 10.25 8.47
N GLN A 398 6.51 9.00 8.28
CA GLN A 398 7.62 8.41 9.00
C GLN A 398 8.94 9.09 8.63
N LYS A 399 9.71 9.52 9.65
CA LYS A 399 11.06 10.05 9.46
C LYS A 399 12.03 8.92 9.11
N LYS A 400 12.99 9.20 8.22
CA LYS A 400 14.15 8.29 8.08
C LYS A 400 14.81 8.15 9.46
N GLY A 401 14.94 6.93 9.93
CA GLY A 401 15.78 6.65 11.11
C GLY A 401 17.21 7.04 10.80
N LYS A 402 17.86 7.76 11.75
CA LYS A 402 19.30 8.00 11.68
C LYS A 402 20.03 6.71 12.01
#